data_32f93d95fb4cf1bf755aedb0ae5a8bda
#
_entry.id   32f93d95fb4cf1bf755aedb0ae5a8bda
#
_cell.length_a   1.000
_cell.length_b   1.000
_cell.length_c   1.000
_cell.angle_alpha   90.00
_cell.angle_beta   90.00
_cell.angle_gamma   90.00
#
_symmetry.space_group_name_H-M   'P 1'
#
loop_
_entity.id
_entity.type
_entity.pdbx_description
1 polymer ?
#
loop_
_entity_poly.entity_id
_entity_poly.type
_entity_poly.pdbx_seq_one_letter_code
_entity_poly.pdbx_strand_id
1 'polypeptide(L)'
;AMAVTSLPYMATQVNAEPAAVTQQTGDNDLKLWYTSPADITKYYEGWQEKSLPIGNGAIGGTVFGGITRERIQLNDKSLWSGGPSTSRPNYNGGNLENKGNNGSTMTQIHNYFANGQDSSAISLANSNLVGLSDDAGTNGYGYYLSWGNMYIDFKNVSSNSDVSNYSRDLDLNTAIAGVNYDKGSTHYSRENFTSYPDNVIVTHITADGSEKISLDVSVEPDNTSGGAANSIGENGYKRTWNTTVSGGRISVNGQLTDNQMKFSSQTQVITDNGGTVTDGDGKVSVSGASEVTIITSMGTDSVSYTHLRA
;
A
#
# COMPACT_ATOMS: atom_id res chain seq x y z
N ALA A 1 27.57 52.00 -24.93
CA ALA A 1 27.06 50.87 -25.69
C ALA A 1 28.04 49.71 -25.50
N MET A 2 27.73 48.76 -24.60
CA MET A 2 28.47 47.51 -24.49
C MET A 2 27.72 46.43 -25.25
N ALA A 3 28.39 45.87 -26.24
CA ALA A 3 27.86 44.76 -27.03
C ALA A 3 27.99 43.47 -26.23
N VAL A 4 26.86 42.82 -25.94
CA VAL A 4 26.80 41.48 -25.39
C VAL A 4 26.94 40.50 -26.54
N THR A 5 28.09 39.87 -26.68
CA THR A 5 28.30 38.76 -27.62
C THR A 5 27.71 37.48 -27.00
N SER A 6 26.59 37.01 -27.57
CA SER A 6 26.05 35.70 -27.29
C SER A 6 26.93 34.62 -27.93
N LEU A 7 27.52 33.78 -27.08
CA LEU A 7 28.16 32.53 -27.53
C LEU A 7 27.05 31.54 -27.95
N PRO A 8 27.16 30.90 -29.13
CA PRO A 8 26.21 29.87 -29.52
C PRO A 8 26.46 28.62 -28.66
N TYR A 9 25.42 28.20 -27.93
CA TYR A 9 25.39 26.90 -27.26
C TYR A 9 25.28 25.82 -28.35
N MET A 10 26.38 25.16 -28.63
CA MET A 10 26.37 23.97 -29.45
C MET A 10 25.82 22.81 -28.67
N ALA A 11 24.54 22.50 -28.83
CA ALA A 11 23.97 21.26 -28.41
C ALA A 11 24.56 20.11 -29.26
N THR A 12 25.51 19.39 -28.74
CA THR A 12 25.90 18.10 -29.32
C THR A 12 24.73 17.15 -29.15
N GLN A 13 24.01 16.89 -30.24
CA GLN A 13 23.06 15.79 -30.29
C GLN A 13 23.87 14.48 -30.14
N VAL A 14 23.80 13.86 -29.00
CA VAL A 14 24.20 12.47 -28.84
C VAL A 14 23.08 11.65 -29.48
N ASN A 15 23.26 11.27 -30.72
CA ASN A 15 22.50 10.21 -31.35
C ASN A 15 22.92 8.90 -30.69
N ALA A 16 22.36 8.60 -29.52
CA ALA A 16 22.33 7.22 -29.04
C ALA A 16 21.34 6.50 -29.97
N GLU A 17 21.84 5.66 -30.87
CA GLU A 17 20.99 4.65 -31.48
C GLU A 17 20.30 3.89 -30.33
N PRO A 18 18.96 3.70 -30.40
CA PRO A 18 18.30 2.86 -29.42
C PRO A 18 18.99 1.50 -29.51
N ALA A 19 19.63 1.09 -28.42
CA ALA A 19 20.11 -0.27 -28.29
C ALA A 19 18.93 -1.16 -28.67
N ALA A 20 19.14 -2.03 -29.66
CA ALA A 20 18.13 -2.99 -30.06
C ALA A 20 17.77 -3.76 -28.81
N VAL A 21 16.58 -3.52 -28.28
CA VAL A 21 15.97 -4.33 -27.24
C VAL A 21 15.73 -5.67 -27.95
N THR A 22 16.69 -6.57 -27.82
CA THR A 22 16.45 -7.96 -28.15
C THR A 22 15.27 -8.38 -27.26
N GLN A 23 14.10 -8.56 -27.85
CA GLN A 23 13.00 -9.24 -27.17
C GLN A 23 13.56 -10.60 -26.73
N GLN A 24 13.82 -10.71 -25.45
CA GLN A 24 14.15 -11.96 -24.81
C GLN A 24 12.85 -12.76 -24.80
N THR A 25 12.76 -13.74 -25.68
CA THR A 25 11.61 -14.66 -25.79
C THR A 25 11.77 -15.77 -24.74
N GLY A 26 11.63 -15.41 -23.48
CA GLY A 26 11.60 -16.33 -22.34
C GLY A 26 10.48 -15.92 -21.38
N ASP A 27 9.54 -16.81 -21.20
CA ASP A 27 8.28 -16.62 -20.45
C ASP A 27 8.46 -16.40 -18.93
N ASN A 28 9.70 -16.24 -18.44
CA ASN A 28 10.03 -16.17 -17.01
C ASN A 28 10.84 -14.93 -16.58
N ASP A 29 11.15 -14.02 -17.46
CA ASP A 29 12.17 -12.99 -17.20
C ASP A 29 11.67 -11.78 -16.38
N LEU A 30 10.36 -11.67 -16.14
CA LEU A 30 9.76 -10.59 -15.38
C LEU A 30 8.88 -11.09 -14.22
N LYS A 31 9.40 -12.07 -13.47
CA LYS A 31 8.73 -12.62 -12.28
C LYS A 31 9.59 -12.52 -11.03
N LEU A 32 9.02 -12.04 -9.95
CA LEU A 32 9.52 -12.33 -8.60
C LEU A 32 8.89 -13.64 -8.15
N TRP A 33 9.67 -14.56 -7.59
CA TRP A 33 9.14 -15.85 -7.16
C TRP A 33 9.77 -16.34 -5.86
N TYR A 34 9.00 -17.10 -5.10
CA TYR A 34 9.39 -17.66 -3.81
C TYR A 34 8.76 -19.03 -3.62
N THR A 35 9.42 -19.88 -2.83
CA THR A 35 8.98 -21.24 -2.50
C THR A 35 8.45 -21.36 -1.05
N SER A 36 8.25 -20.23 -0.38
CA SER A 36 7.68 -20.17 0.97
C SER A 36 6.89 -18.89 1.16
N PRO A 37 5.89 -18.86 2.06
CA PRO A 37 5.22 -17.63 2.45
C PRO A 37 6.19 -16.59 3.01
N ALA A 38 5.85 -15.31 2.89
CA ALA A 38 6.49 -14.25 3.67
C ALA A 38 5.99 -14.32 5.13
N ASP A 39 6.84 -14.00 6.08
CA ASP A 39 6.48 -13.98 7.49
C ASP A 39 5.61 -12.76 7.80
N ILE A 40 4.34 -12.99 8.12
CA ILE A 40 3.37 -11.93 8.41
C ILE A 40 3.67 -11.17 9.71
N THR A 41 4.61 -11.65 10.52
CA THR A 41 5.00 -11.07 11.82
C THR A 41 6.29 -10.28 11.76
N LYS A 42 6.93 -10.21 10.59
CA LYS A 42 8.23 -9.56 10.39
C LYS A 42 8.13 -8.36 9.45
N TYR A 43 8.80 -7.27 9.84
CA TYR A 43 8.89 -6.10 8.98
C TYR A 43 9.89 -6.31 7.84
N TYR A 44 11.19 -6.48 8.15
CA TYR A 44 12.21 -6.60 7.11
C TYR A 44 12.09 -7.91 6.33
N GLU A 45 12.16 -9.04 7.01
CA GLU A 45 12.16 -10.37 6.38
C GLU A 45 10.81 -10.79 5.79
N GLY A 46 9.73 -10.16 6.21
CA GLY A 46 8.38 -10.44 5.73
C GLY A 46 7.86 -9.35 4.79
N TRP A 47 7.51 -8.20 5.35
CA TRP A 47 6.86 -7.13 4.61
C TRP A 47 7.77 -6.49 3.57
N GLN A 48 8.98 -6.09 3.95
CA GLN A 48 9.84 -5.28 3.08
C GLN A 48 10.53 -6.10 2.00
N GLU A 49 11.04 -7.30 2.34
CA GLU A 49 11.91 -8.06 1.44
C GLU A 49 11.17 -9.15 0.66
N LYS A 50 10.10 -9.71 1.19
CA LYS A 50 9.50 -10.92 0.63
C LYS A 50 8.02 -10.82 0.27
N SER A 51 7.32 -9.77 0.67
CA SER A 51 5.93 -9.58 0.26
C SER A 51 5.84 -9.14 -1.21
N LEU A 52 4.70 -9.38 -1.83
CA LEU A 52 4.45 -9.07 -3.24
C LEU A 52 3.52 -7.86 -3.35
N PRO A 53 4.00 -6.72 -3.86
CA PRO A 53 3.18 -5.52 -3.99
C PRO A 53 2.30 -5.59 -5.24
N ILE A 54 1.03 -5.22 -5.08
CA ILE A 54 0.07 -5.00 -6.17
C ILE A 54 -0.54 -3.60 -6.01
N GLY A 55 -0.94 -2.96 -7.12
CA GLY A 55 -1.53 -1.62 -7.04
C GLY A 55 -1.88 -1.02 -8.39
N ASN A 56 -2.76 0.00 -8.35
CA ASN A 56 -3.20 0.75 -9.55
C ASN A 56 -2.81 2.24 -9.51
N GLY A 57 -1.96 2.63 -8.54
CA GLY A 57 -1.54 4.03 -8.34
C GLY A 57 -2.50 4.85 -7.46
N ALA A 58 -3.68 4.35 -7.11
CA ALA A 58 -4.60 4.96 -6.13
C ALA A 58 -4.68 4.12 -4.86
N ILE A 59 -4.97 2.85 -5.01
CA ILE A 59 -4.99 1.86 -3.94
C ILE A 59 -3.99 0.74 -4.25
N GLY A 60 -3.59 0.01 -3.24
CA GLY A 60 -2.69 -1.12 -3.38
C GLY A 60 -2.76 -2.08 -2.22
N GLY A 61 -2.11 -3.22 -2.40
CA GLY A 61 -1.99 -4.24 -1.40
C GLY A 61 -0.60 -4.87 -1.42
N THR A 62 -0.21 -5.42 -0.29
CA THR A 62 1.04 -6.16 -0.14
C THR A 62 0.70 -7.59 0.30
N VAL A 63 0.90 -8.57 -0.61
CA VAL A 63 0.49 -9.97 -0.46
C VAL A 63 1.62 -10.78 0.17
N PHE A 64 1.34 -11.51 1.24
CA PHE A 64 2.34 -12.31 1.95
C PHE A 64 2.39 -13.77 1.48
N GLY A 65 1.32 -14.28 0.91
CA GLY A 65 1.24 -15.65 0.42
C GLY A 65 1.03 -16.69 1.51
N GLY A 66 0.40 -16.33 2.62
CA GLY A 66 0.14 -17.23 3.73
C GLY A 66 -0.80 -18.37 3.35
N ILE A 67 -0.61 -19.56 3.97
CA ILE A 67 -1.38 -20.78 3.69
C ILE A 67 -2.44 -21.03 4.76
N THR A 68 -2.07 -20.88 6.01
CA THR A 68 -3.01 -20.98 7.14
C THR A 68 -3.75 -19.66 7.35
N ARG A 69 -3.02 -18.56 7.20
CA ARG A 69 -3.52 -17.20 7.25
C ARG A 69 -2.81 -16.35 6.20
N GLU A 70 -3.57 -15.81 5.25
CA GLU A 70 -3.09 -14.74 4.38
C GLU A 70 -3.22 -13.40 5.08
N ARG A 71 -2.25 -12.54 4.84
CA ARG A 71 -2.30 -11.12 5.16
C ARG A 71 -2.12 -10.33 3.87
N ILE A 72 -3.05 -9.45 3.57
CA ILE A 72 -2.88 -8.43 2.54
C ILE A 72 -2.93 -7.09 3.25
N GLN A 73 -1.79 -6.42 3.35
CA GLN A 73 -1.76 -5.07 3.88
C GLN A 73 -2.29 -4.10 2.83
N LEU A 74 -3.29 -3.32 3.19
CA LEU A 74 -4.01 -2.42 2.33
C LEU A 74 -3.45 -1.00 2.42
N ASN A 75 -3.41 -0.31 1.29
CA ASN A 75 -2.94 1.05 1.19
C ASN A 75 -3.85 1.89 0.31
N ASP A 76 -4.11 3.13 0.73
CA ASP A 76 -4.74 4.18 -0.07
C ASP A 76 -3.83 5.40 -0.05
N LYS A 77 -3.46 5.91 -1.23
CA LYS A 77 -2.51 7.02 -1.38
C LYS A 77 -2.97 8.31 -0.71
N SER A 78 -4.27 8.45 -0.45
CA SER A 78 -4.85 9.65 0.14
C SER A 78 -4.95 9.60 1.67
N LEU A 79 -4.62 8.47 2.30
CA LEU A 79 -4.71 8.33 3.76
C LEU A 79 -3.46 8.91 4.45
N TRP A 80 -3.58 10.14 4.92
CA TRP A 80 -2.52 10.89 5.61
C TRP A 80 -2.99 11.46 6.93
N SER A 81 -2.13 11.42 7.95
CA SER A 81 -2.29 12.27 9.13
C SER A 81 -1.89 13.71 8.83
N GLY A 82 -2.09 14.62 9.77
CA GLY A 82 -1.75 16.01 9.54
C GLY A 82 -2.67 16.73 8.57
N GLY A 83 -2.15 17.74 7.87
CA GLY A 83 -2.92 18.52 6.91
C GLY A 83 -3.93 19.50 7.54
N PRO A 84 -4.65 20.25 6.70
CA PRO A 84 -5.67 21.20 7.16
C PRO A 84 -6.91 20.47 7.70
N SER A 85 -7.41 20.94 8.84
CA SER A 85 -8.64 20.42 9.45
C SER A 85 -9.24 21.44 10.40
N THR A 86 -10.52 21.29 10.71
CA THR A 86 -11.19 22.11 11.75
C THR A 86 -10.58 21.88 13.13
N SER A 87 -10.00 20.72 13.39
CA SER A 87 -9.25 20.40 14.61
C SER A 87 -7.82 20.96 14.63
N ARG A 88 -7.36 21.53 13.51
CA ARG A 88 -6.02 22.07 13.32
C ARG A 88 -6.06 23.51 12.78
N PRO A 89 -6.61 24.47 13.56
CA PRO A 89 -6.86 25.84 13.09
C PRO A 89 -5.58 26.61 12.77
N ASN A 90 -4.44 26.20 13.32
CA ASN A 90 -3.14 26.83 13.09
C ASN A 90 -2.29 26.09 12.05
N TYR A 91 -2.89 25.19 11.28
CA TYR A 91 -2.16 24.49 10.24
C TYR A 91 -1.59 25.45 9.20
N ASN A 92 -0.27 25.36 8.97
CA ASN A 92 0.47 26.19 8.01
C ASN A 92 1.33 25.35 7.06
N GLY A 93 1.04 24.04 6.90
CA GLY A 93 1.82 23.13 6.07
C GLY A 93 3.15 22.69 6.68
N GLY A 94 3.31 22.84 8.00
CA GLY A 94 4.59 22.62 8.68
C GLY A 94 5.62 23.71 8.36
N ASN A 95 5.18 24.83 7.79
CA ASN A 95 6.06 25.90 7.36
C ASN A 95 6.77 26.54 8.55
N LEU A 96 8.07 26.72 8.42
CA LEU A 96 8.91 27.44 9.39
C LEU A 96 8.92 28.92 9.04
N GLU A 97 7.88 29.64 9.47
CA GLU A 97 7.73 31.07 9.18
C GLU A 97 8.98 31.85 9.54
N ASN A 98 9.37 32.79 8.64
CA ASN A 98 10.49 33.73 8.79
C ASN A 98 11.90 33.10 8.90
N LYS A 99 12.05 31.79 8.82
CA LYS A 99 13.37 31.15 8.86
C LYS A 99 14.13 31.18 7.53
N GLY A 100 13.41 31.38 6.42
CA GLY A 100 14.00 31.65 5.11
C GLY A 100 14.68 33.00 5.02
N ASN A 101 14.34 33.93 5.90
CA ASN A 101 14.97 35.24 6.09
C ASN A 101 15.19 36.00 4.75
N ASN A 102 14.11 36.18 4.00
CA ASN A 102 14.09 36.87 2.69
C ASN A 102 15.13 36.34 1.69
N GLY A 103 15.41 35.05 1.69
CA GLY A 103 16.34 34.40 0.79
C GLY A 103 17.79 34.35 1.30
N SER A 104 18.13 35.00 2.38
CA SER A 104 19.52 34.97 2.91
C SER A 104 19.93 33.56 3.36
N THR A 105 19.00 32.76 3.88
CA THR A 105 19.26 31.36 4.23
C THR A 105 19.65 30.55 2.98
N MET A 106 18.97 30.74 1.85
CA MET A 106 19.36 30.07 0.60
C MET A 106 20.73 30.52 0.11
N THR A 107 21.04 31.82 0.20
CA THR A 107 22.36 32.33 -0.15
C THR A 107 23.45 31.72 0.71
N GLN A 108 23.19 31.52 2.00
CA GLN A 108 24.15 30.90 2.90
C GLN A 108 24.32 29.40 2.61
N ILE A 109 23.25 28.69 2.28
CA ILE A 109 23.29 27.28 1.85
C ILE A 109 24.15 27.14 0.60
N HIS A 110 23.94 27.99 -0.41
CA HIS A 110 24.75 28.01 -1.64
C HIS A 110 26.22 28.27 -1.33
N ASN A 111 26.52 29.21 -0.42
CA ASN A 111 27.89 29.48 -0.01
C ASN A 111 28.55 28.28 0.67
N TYR A 112 27.83 27.55 1.51
CA TYR A 112 28.34 26.34 2.13
C TYR A 112 28.68 25.27 1.09
N PHE A 113 27.80 25.02 0.14
CA PHE A 113 28.09 24.08 -0.96
C PHE A 113 29.27 24.54 -1.80
N ALA A 114 29.34 25.81 -2.17
CA ALA A 114 30.45 26.37 -2.94
C ALA A 114 31.83 26.22 -2.25
N ASN A 115 31.82 26.13 -0.93
CA ASN A 115 33.04 25.96 -0.12
C ASN A 115 33.26 24.49 0.35
N GLY A 116 32.51 23.53 -0.19
CA GLY A 116 32.63 22.11 0.17
C GLY A 116 32.15 21.77 1.61
N GLN A 117 31.31 22.63 2.17
CA GLN A 117 30.77 22.49 3.54
C GLN A 117 29.37 21.85 3.49
N ASP A 118 29.23 20.72 2.83
CA ASP A 118 27.94 20.07 2.52
C ASP A 118 27.12 19.76 3.78
N SER A 119 27.76 19.26 4.83
CA SER A 119 27.08 18.98 6.10
C SER A 119 26.46 20.22 6.74
N SER A 120 27.14 21.37 6.64
CA SER A 120 26.63 22.66 7.15
C SER A 120 25.45 23.16 6.28
N ALA A 121 25.54 22.99 4.96
CA ALA A 121 24.46 23.32 4.03
C ALA A 121 23.19 22.51 4.34
N ILE A 122 23.34 21.19 4.48
CA ILE A 122 22.24 20.26 4.80
C ILE A 122 21.61 20.58 6.16
N SER A 123 22.44 20.82 7.18
CA SER A 123 21.97 21.17 8.52
C SER A 123 21.17 22.47 8.52
N LEU A 124 21.67 23.50 7.81
CA LEU A 124 20.98 24.78 7.71
C LEU A 124 19.65 24.66 6.92
N ALA A 125 19.64 23.87 5.83
CA ALA A 125 18.43 23.60 5.07
C ALA A 125 17.37 22.89 5.94
N ASN A 126 17.75 21.83 6.64
CA ASN A 126 16.85 21.06 7.50
C ASN A 126 16.25 21.90 8.64
N SER A 127 17.02 22.81 9.21
CA SER A 127 16.53 23.63 10.33
C SER A 127 15.69 24.84 9.91
N ASN A 128 15.73 25.25 8.63
CA ASN A 128 15.09 26.49 8.20
C ASN A 128 14.14 26.36 7.02
N LEU A 129 14.31 25.36 6.15
CA LEU A 129 13.55 25.25 4.90
C LEU A 129 12.67 24.00 4.85
N VAL A 130 13.00 22.98 5.62
CA VAL A 130 12.20 21.74 5.69
C VAL A 130 11.03 21.98 6.62
N GLY A 131 9.82 21.67 6.16
CA GLY A 131 8.61 21.74 6.97
C GLY A 131 8.61 20.71 8.11
N LEU A 132 7.79 20.95 9.11
CA LEU A 132 7.59 20.04 10.24
C LEU A 132 6.68 18.87 9.81
N SER A 133 7.18 17.66 10.00
CA SER A 133 6.40 16.43 9.74
C SER A 133 5.59 15.99 10.96
N ASP A 134 5.75 16.66 12.10
CA ASP A 134 5.23 16.15 13.34
C ASP A 134 3.71 15.98 13.30
N ASP A 135 3.28 14.97 14.01
CA ASP A 135 1.89 14.58 14.22
C ASP A 135 1.34 15.13 15.55
N ALA A 136 2.21 15.47 16.48
CA ALA A 136 1.85 15.99 17.79
C ALA A 136 1.56 17.50 17.76
N GLY A 137 2.14 18.19 16.78
CA GLY A 137 1.91 19.61 16.58
C GLY A 137 0.63 19.91 15.80
N THR A 138 0.18 21.13 15.91
CA THR A 138 -0.99 21.61 15.16
C THR A 138 -0.65 22.02 13.72
N ASN A 139 0.65 22.07 13.38
CA ASN A 139 1.16 22.68 12.15
C ASN A 139 1.79 21.70 11.17
N GLY A 140 2.11 20.46 11.60
CA GLY A 140 2.79 19.47 10.78
C GLY A 140 1.97 18.97 9.59
N TYR A 141 2.65 18.61 8.51
CA TYR A 141 1.99 18.05 7.32
C TYR A 141 1.60 16.56 7.49
N GLY A 142 2.11 15.90 8.56
CA GLY A 142 1.75 14.53 8.92
C GLY A 142 2.54 13.45 8.20
N TYR A 143 1.96 12.25 8.20
CA TYR A 143 2.58 11.04 7.65
C TYR A 143 1.63 10.31 6.74
N TYR A 144 2.17 9.62 5.74
CA TYR A 144 1.46 8.60 4.98
C TYR A 144 1.17 7.41 5.89
N LEU A 145 -0.07 6.91 5.85
CA LEU A 145 -0.54 5.86 6.75
C LEU A 145 -0.91 4.59 5.99
N SER A 146 -0.64 3.43 6.57
CA SER A 146 -1.25 2.19 6.12
C SER A 146 -2.76 2.22 6.40
N TRP A 147 -3.55 1.65 5.49
CA TRP A 147 -4.99 1.57 5.68
C TRP A 147 -5.32 0.55 6.78
N GLY A 148 -4.66 -0.58 6.75
CA GLY A 148 -4.85 -1.73 7.63
C GLY A 148 -4.61 -3.03 6.89
N ASN A 149 -5.23 -4.11 7.35
CA ASN A 149 -5.00 -5.43 6.81
C ASN A 149 -6.31 -6.13 6.46
N MET A 150 -6.34 -6.85 5.36
CA MET A 150 -7.28 -7.91 5.10
C MET A 150 -6.63 -9.24 5.49
N TYR A 151 -7.30 -10.01 6.33
CA TYR A 151 -6.90 -11.36 6.70
C TYR A 151 -7.84 -12.38 6.10
N ILE A 152 -7.26 -13.49 5.63
CA ILE A 152 -8.00 -14.66 5.15
C ILE A 152 -7.50 -15.85 5.94
N ASP A 153 -8.31 -16.36 6.85
CA ASP A 153 -8.02 -17.52 7.71
C ASP A 153 -8.55 -18.79 7.06
N PHE A 154 -7.67 -19.63 6.53
CA PHE A 154 -8.05 -20.91 5.90
C PHE A 154 -8.33 -21.96 6.97
N LYS A 155 -9.50 -22.61 6.89
CA LYS A 155 -9.95 -23.59 7.90
C LYS A 155 -9.46 -25.00 7.64
N ASN A 156 -9.15 -25.31 6.42
CA ASN A 156 -8.77 -26.65 6.00
C ASN A 156 -7.25 -26.89 5.99
N VAL A 157 -6.44 -25.91 6.38
CA VAL A 157 -4.98 -26.04 6.51
C VAL A 157 -4.58 -25.58 7.90
N SER A 158 -3.91 -26.44 8.66
CA SER A 158 -3.50 -26.17 10.05
C SER A 158 -2.04 -25.74 10.17
N SER A 159 -1.22 -26.16 9.21
CA SER A 159 0.22 -25.92 9.19
C SER A 159 0.76 -25.85 7.77
N ASN A 160 1.87 -25.13 7.57
CA ASN A 160 2.57 -25.13 6.29
C ASN A 160 3.10 -26.53 5.88
N SER A 161 3.26 -27.44 6.84
CA SER A 161 3.64 -28.84 6.56
C SER A 161 2.50 -29.69 6.00
N ASP A 162 1.26 -29.21 6.01
CA ASP A 162 0.10 -29.92 5.47
C ASP A 162 0.00 -29.83 3.94
N VAL A 163 0.86 -29.02 3.34
CA VAL A 163 0.85 -28.73 1.90
C VAL A 163 2.18 -29.08 1.22
N SER A 164 2.12 -29.30 -0.07
CA SER A 164 3.26 -29.55 -0.95
C SER A 164 3.21 -28.63 -2.15
N ASN A 165 4.29 -28.60 -2.94
CA ASN A 165 4.40 -27.84 -4.19
C ASN A 165 4.05 -26.34 -4.04
N TYR A 166 4.37 -25.78 -2.86
CA TYR A 166 4.11 -24.37 -2.63
C TYR A 166 4.96 -23.48 -3.53
N SER A 167 4.31 -22.53 -4.18
CA SER A 167 4.96 -21.44 -4.91
C SER A 167 4.13 -20.17 -4.80
N ARG A 168 4.79 -19.03 -4.84
CA ARG A 168 4.16 -17.73 -5.04
C ARG A 168 5.02 -16.87 -5.93
N ASP A 169 4.38 -16.04 -6.73
CA ASP A 169 5.06 -15.18 -7.68
C ASP A 169 4.31 -13.87 -7.89
N LEU A 170 5.03 -12.87 -8.38
CA LEU A 170 4.47 -11.66 -8.95
C LEU A 170 4.93 -11.58 -10.40
N ASP A 171 4.01 -11.73 -11.32
CA ASP A 171 4.24 -11.54 -12.74
C ASP A 171 4.16 -10.04 -13.06
N LEU A 172 5.28 -9.45 -13.46
CA LEU A 172 5.36 -8.01 -13.74
C LEU A 172 4.73 -7.64 -15.10
N ASN A 173 4.45 -8.62 -15.97
CA ASN A 173 3.74 -8.35 -17.23
C ASN A 173 2.23 -8.21 -17.01
N THR A 174 1.68 -9.01 -16.12
CA THR A 174 0.24 -9.05 -15.82
C THR A 174 -0.13 -8.28 -14.55
N ALA A 175 0.87 -7.97 -13.70
CA ALA A 175 0.69 -7.39 -12.38
C ALA A 175 -0.17 -8.26 -11.43
N ILE A 176 -0.13 -9.59 -11.61
CA ILE A 176 -0.83 -10.57 -10.78
C ILE A 176 0.14 -11.21 -9.80
N ALA A 177 -0.22 -11.19 -8.51
CA ALA A 177 0.48 -11.95 -7.49
C ALA A 177 -0.24 -13.30 -7.28
N GLY A 178 0.43 -14.38 -7.66
CA GLY A 178 -0.05 -15.76 -7.55
C GLY A 178 0.44 -16.48 -6.29
N VAL A 179 -0.38 -17.39 -5.77
CA VAL A 179 -0.01 -18.35 -4.72
C VAL A 179 -0.61 -19.70 -5.06
N ASN A 180 0.23 -20.73 -5.15
CA ASN A 180 -0.19 -22.08 -5.52
C ASN A 180 0.35 -23.10 -4.53
N TYR A 181 -0.43 -24.12 -4.21
CA TYR A 181 0.01 -25.26 -3.41
C TYR A 181 -0.94 -26.44 -3.56
N ASP A 182 -0.48 -27.62 -3.20
CA ASP A 182 -1.28 -28.84 -3.17
C ASP A 182 -1.52 -29.29 -1.73
N LYS A 183 -2.74 -29.73 -1.41
CA LYS A 183 -3.07 -30.44 -0.19
C LYS A 183 -3.74 -31.77 -0.54
N GLY A 184 -3.05 -32.86 -0.26
CA GLY A 184 -3.48 -34.18 -0.75
C GLY A 184 -3.57 -34.20 -2.28
N SER A 185 -4.76 -34.47 -2.82
CA SER A 185 -5.03 -34.48 -4.25
C SER A 185 -5.70 -33.18 -4.76
N THR A 186 -5.83 -32.17 -3.94
CA THR A 186 -6.46 -30.90 -4.31
C THR A 186 -5.41 -29.83 -4.54
N HIS A 187 -5.47 -29.21 -5.71
CA HIS A 187 -4.67 -28.04 -6.05
C HIS A 187 -5.42 -26.75 -5.66
N TYR A 188 -4.73 -25.89 -4.93
CA TYR A 188 -5.23 -24.57 -4.56
C TYR A 188 -4.45 -23.51 -5.31
N SER A 189 -5.18 -22.59 -5.94
CA SER A 189 -4.60 -21.41 -6.59
C SER A 189 -5.26 -20.15 -6.06
N ARG A 190 -4.47 -19.11 -5.89
CA ARG A 190 -4.94 -17.80 -5.50
C ARG A 190 -4.25 -16.73 -6.33
N GLU A 191 -5.05 -15.88 -6.96
CA GLU A 191 -4.60 -14.72 -7.73
C GLU A 191 -5.01 -13.44 -7.02
N ASN A 192 -4.08 -12.49 -6.93
CA ASN A 192 -4.33 -11.19 -6.33
C ASN A 192 -3.90 -10.11 -7.33
N PHE A 193 -4.78 -9.17 -7.59
CA PHE A 193 -4.48 -8.03 -8.46
C PHE A 193 -5.30 -6.81 -8.08
N THR A 194 -4.91 -5.64 -8.62
CA THR A 194 -5.64 -4.40 -8.43
C THR A 194 -6.14 -3.88 -9.78
N SER A 195 -7.47 -3.79 -9.94
CA SER A 195 -8.10 -3.23 -11.14
C SER A 195 -7.91 -1.72 -11.17
N TYR A 196 -7.41 -1.21 -12.31
CA TYR A 196 -7.30 0.24 -12.52
C TYR A 196 -8.66 0.89 -12.82
N PRO A 197 -9.47 0.36 -13.78
CA PRO A 197 -10.74 1.00 -14.13
C PRO A 197 -11.78 0.96 -13.02
N ASP A 198 -11.80 -0.12 -12.22
CA ASP A 198 -12.80 -0.32 -11.16
C ASP A 198 -12.34 0.17 -9.80
N ASN A 199 -11.04 0.45 -9.65
CA ASN A 199 -10.40 0.87 -8.40
C ASN A 199 -10.67 -0.09 -7.23
N VAL A 200 -10.48 -1.39 -7.47
CA VAL A 200 -10.67 -2.46 -6.48
C VAL A 200 -9.45 -3.38 -6.42
N ILE A 201 -9.24 -3.99 -5.25
CA ILE A 201 -8.32 -5.12 -5.08
C ILE A 201 -9.17 -6.39 -5.19
N VAL A 202 -8.72 -7.35 -5.97
CA VAL A 202 -9.38 -8.65 -6.17
C VAL A 202 -8.45 -9.74 -5.67
N THR A 203 -9.00 -10.64 -4.87
CA THR A 203 -8.40 -11.93 -4.52
C THR A 203 -9.33 -13.03 -5.00
N HIS A 204 -8.86 -13.84 -5.92
CA HIS A 204 -9.59 -14.97 -6.48
C HIS A 204 -8.93 -16.28 -6.05
N ILE A 205 -9.69 -17.21 -5.49
CA ILE A 205 -9.20 -18.46 -4.89
C ILE A 205 -9.96 -19.61 -5.51
N THR A 206 -9.24 -20.62 -5.98
CA THR A 206 -9.82 -21.86 -6.53
C THR A 206 -9.27 -23.09 -5.82
N ALA A 207 -10.09 -24.14 -5.75
CA ALA A 207 -9.71 -25.47 -5.30
C ALA A 207 -10.12 -26.50 -6.34
N ASP A 208 -9.14 -27.07 -7.03
CA ASP A 208 -9.34 -28.13 -8.03
C ASP A 208 -9.04 -29.48 -7.40
N GLY A 209 -10.10 -30.21 -7.07
CA GLY A 209 -10.03 -31.48 -6.38
C GLY A 209 -11.24 -31.76 -5.50
N SER A 210 -11.07 -32.76 -4.60
CA SER A 210 -12.15 -33.22 -3.74
C SER A 210 -12.37 -32.34 -2.50
N GLU A 211 -11.32 -31.68 -2.01
CA GLU A 211 -11.44 -30.77 -0.89
C GLU A 211 -12.01 -29.41 -1.34
N LYS A 212 -12.77 -28.78 -0.45
CA LYS A 212 -13.44 -27.52 -0.72
C LYS A 212 -12.82 -26.38 0.11
N ILE A 213 -12.96 -25.15 -0.37
CA ILE A 213 -12.52 -23.96 0.34
C ILE A 213 -13.44 -23.71 1.53
N SER A 214 -12.83 -23.52 2.69
CA SER A 214 -13.49 -23.00 3.89
C SER A 214 -12.56 -22.00 4.53
N LEU A 215 -13.03 -20.77 4.74
CA LEU A 215 -12.21 -19.66 5.23
C LEU A 215 -13.05 -18.60 5.96
N ASP A 216 -12.38 -17.77 6.72
CA ASP A 216 -12.93 -16.51 7.23
C ASP A 216 -12.18 -15.33 6.60
N VAL A 217 -12.91 -14.27 6.27
CA VAL A 217 -12.34 -12.98 5.81
C VAL A 217 -12.65 -11.93 6.86
N SER A 218 -11.65 -11.17 7.27
CA SER A 218 -11.79 -9.98 8.12
C SER A 218 -10.97 -8.80 7.57
N VAL A 219 -11.38 -7.59 7.91
CA VAL A 219 -10.69 -6.35 7.53
C VAL A 219 -10.51 -5.50 8.77
N GLU A 220 -9.26 -5.22 9.10
CA GLU A 220 -8.87 -4.54 10.33
C GLU A 220 -8.08 -3.27 9.99
N PRO A 221 -8.63 -2.07 10.25
CA PRO A 221 -7.86 -0.84 10.14
C PRO A 221 -6.65 -0.86 11.07
N ASP A 222 -5.55 -0.31 10.59
CA ASP A 222 -4.35 -0.18 11.40
C ASP A 222 -4.61 0.80 12.56
N ASN A 223 -4.32 0.37 13.77
CA ASN A 223 -4.54 1.14 15.00
C ASN A 223 -3.24 1.40 15.78
N THR A 224 -2.11 1.31 15.12
CA THR A 224 -0.84 1.63 15.76
C THR A 224 -0.79 3.12 16.11
N SER A 225 -0.21 3.45 17.24
CA SER A 225 -0.05 4.84 17.68
C SER A 225 1.33 5.36 17.31
N GLY A 226 1.40 6.19 16.27
CA GLY A 226 2.64 6.84 15.87
C GLY A 226 2.86 6.84 14.36
N GLY A 227 3.57 7.83 13.85
CA GLY A 227 3.83 8.02 12.43
C GLY A 227 4.93 7.14 11.84
N ALA A 228 5.55 6.25 12.62
CA ALA A 228 6.57 5.32 12.14
C ALA A 228 6.01 3.91 11.98
N ALA A 229 6.49 3.18 10.98
CA ALA A 229 6.11 1.78 10.78
C ALA A 229 6.52 0.95 12.01
N ASN A 230 5.59 0.11 12.47
CA ASN A 230 5.86 -0.85 13.54
C ASN A 230 6.63 -2.07 13.03
N SER A 231 6.85 -3.05 13.89
CA SER A 231 7.63 -4.26 13.60
C SER A 231 7.03 -5.16 12.52
N ILE A 232 5.80 -4.91 12.08
CA ILE A 232 5.11 -5.68 11.03
C ILE A 232 4.74 -4.83 9.80
N GLY A 233 5.31 -3.63 9.68
CA GLY A 233 5.11 -2.76 8.52
C GLY A 233 3.84 -1.91 8.55
N GLU A 234 3.16 -1.84 9.69
CA GLU A 234 2.02 -0.95 9.85
C GLU A 234 2.47 0.45 10.24
N ASN A 235 1.96 1.44 9.56
CA ASN A 235 2.16 2.85 9.84
C ASN A 235 0.80 3.48 10.09
N GLY A 236 0.26 3.21 11.27
CA GLY A 236 -1.04 3.71 11.69
C GLY A 236 -0.96 5.02 12.45
N TYR A 237 -2.10 5.63 12.58
CA TYR A 237 -2.31 6.79 13.44
C TYR A 237 -3.61 6.58 14.22
N LYS A 238 -3.75 7.22 15.38
CA LYS A 238 -4.98 7.11 16.19
C LYS A 238 -6.21 7.36 15.34
N ARG A 239 -7.11 6.38 15.31
CA ARG A 239 -8.34 6.41 14.55
C ARG A 239 -9.46 5.69 15.31
N THR A 240 -10.68 6.02 14.95
CA THR A 240 -11.88 5.32 15.41
C THR A 240 -12.58 4.75 14.19
N TRP A 241 -13.21 3.58 14.33
CA TRP A 241 -13.99 2.99 13.25
C TRP A 241 -15.11 2.11 13.79
N ASN A 242 -16.02 1.79 12.89
CA ASN A 242 -17.07 0.80 13.08
C ASN A 242 -17.02 -0.19 11.93
N THR A 243 -17.17 -1.47 12.23
CA THR A 243 -17.26 -2.55 11.25
C THR A 243 -18.67 -3.13 11.28
N THR A 244 -19.28 -3.28 10.11
CA THR A 244 -20.57 -3.95 9.95
C THR A 244 -20.44 -5.04 8.90
N VAL A 245 -21.15 -6.14 9.09
CA VAL A 245 -21.18 -7.26 8.14
C VAL A 245 -22.61 -7.56 7.77
N SER A 246 -22.91 -7.60 6.48
CA SER A 246 -24.23 -7.92 5.96
C SER A 246 -24.20 -8.35 4.50
N GLY A 247 -24.83 -9.47 4.18
CA GLY A 247 -24.92 -10.00 2.82
C GLY A 247 -23.57 -10.38 2.21
N GLY A 248 -22.68 -10.97 3.00
CA GLY A 248 -21.32 -11.33 2.58
C GLY A 248 -20.39 -10.13 2.41
N ARG A 249 -20.76 -8.97 2.93
CA ARG A 249 -20.00 -7.73 2.80
C ARG A 249 -19.54 -7.22 4.16
N ILE A 250 -18.27 -6.94 4.27
CA ILE A 250 -17.65 -6.24 5.40
C ILE A 250 -17.54 -4.76 5.01
N SER A 251 -18.15 -3.89 5.80
CA SER A 251 -18.05 -2.43 5.63
C SER A 251 -17.36 -1.82 6.84
N VAL A 252 -16.26 -1.13 6.60
CA VAL A 252 -15.51 -0.38 7.62
C VAL A 252 -15.65 1.10 7.34
N ASN A 253 -16.06 1.87 8.34
CA ASN A 253 -16.13 3.32 8.27
C ASN A 253 -15.42 3.91 9.48
N GLY A 254 -14.51 4.83 9.27
CA GLY A 254 -13.70 5.38 10.34
C GLY A 254 -13.25 6.81 10.10
N GLN A 255 -12.52 7.32 11.08
CA GLN A 255 -12.01 8.68 11.09
C GLN A 255 -10.70 8.76 11.86
N LEU A 256 -9.72 9.48 11.29
CA LEU A 256 -8.50 9.85 12.00
C LEU A 256 -8.83 10.87 13.11
N THR A 257 -8.15 10.76 14.25
CA THR A 257 -8.44 11.63 15.39
C THR A 257 -7.74 12.98 15.33
N ASP A 258 -6.66 13.09 14.55
CA ASP A 258 -5.86 14.34 14.45
C ASP A 258 -6.46 15.35 13.47
N ASN A 259 -6.77 14.94 12.26
CA ASN A 259 -7.24 15.80 11.17
C ASN A 259 -8.71 15.55 10.78
N GLN A 260 -9.36 14.57 11.43
CA GLN A 260 -10.76 14.17 11.18
C GLN A 260 -11.03 13.66 9.77
N MET A 261 -9.99 13.26 9.03
CA MET A 261 -10.15 12.63 7.73
C MET A 261 -10.95 11.33 7.88
N LYS A 262 -12.00 11.20 7.10
CA LYS A 262 -12.82 9.98 7.06
C LYS A 262 -12.21 8.99 6.09
N PHE A 263 -12.29 7.71 6.44
CA PHE A 263 -11.89 6.61 5.59
C PHE A 263 -12.96 5.52 5.59
N SER A 264 -13.09 4.82 4.50
CA SER A 264 -14.05 3.72 4.35
C SER A 264 -13.49 2.63 3.47
N SER A 265 -13.89 1.38 3.73
CA SER A 265 -13.73 0.28 2.79
C SER A 265 -14.97 -0.60 2.75
N GLN A 266 -15.13 -1.29 1.62
CA GLN A 266 -16.10 -2.36 1.45
C GLN A 266 -15.39 -3.57 0.87
N THR A 267 -15.57 -4.72 1.52
CA THR A 267 -15.03 -6.00 1.07
C THR A 267 -16.19 -6.98 0.88
N GLN A 268 -16.46 -7.34 -0.36
CA GLN A 268 -17.50 -8.30 -0.75
C GLN A 268 -16.88 -9.66 -0.95
N VAL A 269 -17.45 -10.68 -0.35
CA VAL A 269 -17.08 -12.08 -0.54
C VAL A 269 -18.16 -12.79 -1.36
N ILE A 270 -17.74 -13.44 -2.43
CA ILE A 270 -18.62 -14.15 -3.38
C ILE A 270 -18.09 -15.57 -3.54
N THR A 271 -18.98 -16.54 -3.65
CA THR A 271 -18.65 -17.94 -3.91
C THR A 271 -19.37 -18.47 -5.16
N ASP A 272 -18.90 -19.60 -5.67
CA ASP A 272 -19.63 -20.42 -6.62
C ASP A 272 -20.92 -21.02 -6.01
N ASN A 273 -21.76 -21.63 -6.83
CA ASN A 273 -23.07 -22.17 -6.42
C ASN A 273 -22.98 -23.30 -5.37
N GLY A 274 -21.80 -23.86 -5.11
CA GLY A 274 -21.58 -24.90 -4.12
C GLY A 274 -21.22 -24.36 -2.73
N GLY A 275 -20.79 -23.10 -2.67
CA GLY A 275 -20.32 -22.49 -1.42
C GLY A 275 -21.43 -21.79 -0.63
N THR A 276 -21.24 -21.72 0.69
CA THR A 276 -22.11 -20.98 1.59
C THR A 276 -21.34 -19.80 2.19
N VAL A 277 -21.94 -18.59 2.11
CA VAL A 277 -21.44 -17.38 2.73
C VAL A 277 -22.28 -17.08 3.98
N THR A 278 -21.62 -16.83 5.10
CA THR A 278 -22.27 -16.54 6.38
C THR A 278 -21.68 -15.28 7.01
N ASP A 279 -22.54 -14.35 7.37
CA ASP A 279 -22.16 -13.14 8.10
C ASP A 279 -21.88 -13.47 9.57
N GLY A 280 -20.78 -12.95 10.09
CA GLY A 280 -20.35 -13.09 11.48
C GLY A 280 -20.01 -11.75 12.12
N ASP A 281 -19.55 -11.78 13.37
CA ASP A 281 -19.09 -10.60 14.06
C ASP A 281 -17.73 -10.17 13.51
N GLY A 282 -17.74 -9.06 12.78
CA GLY A 282 -16.55 -8.47 12.14
C GLY A 282 -15.93 -9.28 11.00
N LYS A 283 -16.55 -10.36 10.55
CA LYS A 283 -16.01 -11.25 9.52
C LYS A 283 -17.10 -11.89 8.66
N VAL A 284 -16.69 -12.33 7.48
CA VAL A 284 -17.48 -13.18 6.58
C VAL A 284 -16.84 -14.57 6.55
N SER A 285 -17.65 -15.61 6.78
CA SER A 285 -17.23 -17.01 6.71
C SER A 285 -17.71 -17.65 5.41
N VAL A 286 -16.85 -18.46 4.80
CA VAL A 286 -17.16 -19.28 3.62
C VAL A 286 -16.98 -20.73 3.98
N SER A 287 -17.85 -21.60 3.49
CA SER A 287 -17.72 -23.06 3.61
C SER A 287 -18.16 -23.77 2.34
N GLY A 288 -17.44 -24.82 1.97
CA GLY A 288 -17.80 -25.76 0.93
C GLY A 288 -17.67 -25.24 -0.51
N ALA A 289 -16.97 -24.15 -0.75
CA ALA A 289 -16.79 -23.54 -2.06
C ALA A 289 -15.69 -24.23 -2.89
N SER A 290 -15.83 -24.26 -4.21
CA SER A 290 -14.75 -24.58 -5.14
C SER A 290 -14.02 -23.31 -5.58
N GLU A 291 -14.70 -22.17 -5.49
CA GLU A 291 -14.21 -20.87 -5.95
C GLU A 291 -14.71 -19.77 -5.00
N VAL A 292 -13.82 -18.84 -4.65
CA VAL A 292 -14.13 -17.67 -3.82
C VAL A 292 -13.50 -16.45 -4.45
N THR A 293 -14.28 -15.39 -4.60
CA THR A 293 -13.79 -14.09 -5.04
C THR A 293 -14.02 -13.05 -3.94
N ILE A 294 -12.97 -12.34 -3.55
CA ILE A 294 -12.99 -11.26 -2.57
C ILE A 294 -12.66 -9.97 -3.29
N ILE A 295 -13.57 -8.99 -3.25
CA ILE A 295 -13.42 -7.70 -3.92
C ILE A 295 -13.41 -6.61 -2.86
N THR A 296 -12.33 -5.85 -2.78
CA THR A 296 -12.16 -4.78 -1.80
C THR A 296 -12.00 -3.43 -2.49
N SER A 297 -12.86 -2.48 -2.14
CA SER A 297 -12.69 -1.06 -2.47
C SER A 297 -12.41 -0.27 -1.19
N MET A 298 -11.67 0.84 -1.33
CA MET A 298 -11.38 1.73 -0.22
C MET A 298 -11.19 3.16 -0.71
N GLY A 299 -11.32 4.11 0.21
CA GLY A 299 -11.12 5.53 -0.08
C GLY A 299 -11.18 6.39 1.16
N THR A 300 -10.82 7.65 0.98
CA THR A 300 -10.91 8.71 2.00
C THR A 300 -11.72 9.89 1.47
N ASP A 301 -12.10 10.81 2.34
CA ASP A 301 -12.73 12.07 1.94
C ASP A 301 -11.69 13.16 1.53
N SER A 302 -10.40 12.83 1.51
CA SER A 302 -9.33 13.73 1.06
C SER A 302 -9.52 14.22 -0.37
N VAL A 303 -10.07 13.39 -1.24
CA VAL A 303 -10.25 13.67 -2.67
C VAL A 303 -11.50 14.51 -2.95
N SER A 304 -12.48 14.52 -2.05
CA SER A 304 -13.72 15.29 -2.25
C SER A 304 -13.47 16.81 -2.31
N TYR A 305 -12.39 17.29 -1.70
CA TYR A 305 -11.99 18.70 -1.80
C TYR A 305 -11.42 19.09 -3.17
N THR A 306 -10.88 18.14 -3.91
CA THR A 306 -10.28 18.40 -5.24
C THR A 306 -11.28 18.20 -6.38
N HIS A 307 -12.30 17.36 -6.21
CA HIS A 307 -13.31 17.07 -7.23
C HIS A 307 -14.59 17.92 -7.13
N LEU A 308 -14.86 18.56 -6.02
CA LEU A 308 -15.96 19.50 -5.87
C LEU A 308 -15.75 20.84 -6.62
N ARG A 309 -14.62 20.99 -7.32
CA ARG A 309 -14.31 22.16 -8.15
C ARG A 309 -14.33 21.90 -9.66
N ALA A 310 -14.72 20.71 -10.08
CA ALA A 310 -14.85 20.41 -11.50
C ALA A 310 -16.32 20.41 -11.95
#